data_ad40f73b7485aebef03f4d9edeb15600
#
_entry.id   ad40f73b7485aebef03f4d9edeb15600
#
_cell.length_a   1.000
_cell.length_b   1.000
_cell.length_c   1.000
_cell.angle_alpha   90.00
_cell.angle_beta   90.00
_cell.angle_gamma   90.00
#
_symmetry.space_group_name_H-M   'P 1'
#
loop_
_entity.id
_entity.type
_entity.pdbx_description
1 polymer ?
#
loop_
_entity_poly.entity_id
_entity_poly.type
_entity_poly.pdbx_seq_one_letter_code
_entity_poly.pdbx_strand_id
1 'polypeptide(L)'
;MLHYLQGLLSALDLTSLLDAVLRVAAIFLCLTVHETCHGLAALALGDPTAKSMHRLSLNPLRHIDWIGLLMMFVAGFGWAKPVPVDPRYFRKPKQGMALTALAGPVSNFVLAVLAMLISKVIYLDRKSVV
;
A
#
# COMPACT_ATOMS: atom_id res chain seq x y z
N MET A 1 -30.82 -18.97 19.63
CA MET A 1 -30.09 -19.25 18.39
C MET A 1 -30.57 -18.39 17.23
N LEU A 2 -31.87 -18.28 16.98
CA LEU A 2 -32.40 -17.44 15.89
C LEU A 2 -32.08 -15.93 16.07
N HIS A 3 -32.23 -15.42 17.29
CA HIS A 3 -31.87 -14.02 17.61
C HIS A 3 -30.38 -13.74 17.47
N TYR A 4 -29.51 -14.72 17.72
CA TYR A 4 -28.09 -14.59 17.53
C TYR A 4 -27.71 -14.53 16.04
N LEU A 5 -28.37 -15.38 15.23
CA LEU A 5 -28.20 -15.37 13.78
C LEU A 5 -28.74 -14.09 13.14
N GLN A 6 -29.87 -13.57 13.62
CA GLN A 6 -30.42 -12.30 13.18
C GLN A 6 -29.50 -11.12 13.56
N GLY A 7 -28.90 -11.17 14.76
CA GLY A 7 -27.90 -10.18 15.18
C GLY A 7 -26.62 -10.22 14.34
N LEU A 8 -26.16 -11.42 13.97
CA LEU A 8 -25.03 -11.60 13.06
C LEU A 8 -25.33 -11.12 11.63
N LEU A 9 -26.53 -11.41 11.13
CA LEU A 9 -26.96 -10.98 9.79
C LEU A 9 -27.19 -9.46 9.71
N SER A 10 -27.69 -8.83 10.79
CA SER A 10 -27.83 -7.37 10.86
C SER A 10 -26.49 -6.63 11.06
N ALA A 11 -25.49 -7.31 11.63
CA ALA A 11 -24.12 -6.80 11.72
C ALA A 11 -23.35 -6.91 10.39
N LEU A 12 -23.79 -7.77 9.48
CA LEU A 12 -23.32 -7.87 8.10
C LEU A 12 -24.08 -6.88 7.21
N ASP A 13 -23.99 -5.61 7.54
CA ASP A 13 -24.48 -4.55 6.65
C ASP A 13 -23.60 -4.48 5.40
N LEU A 14 -24.23 -4.52 4.23
CA LEU A 14 -23.54 -4.41 2.94
C LEU A 14 -22.66 -3.17 2.86
N THR A 15 -23.06 -2.09 3.48
CA THR A 15 -22.32 -0.83 3.53
C THR A 15 -21.02 -0.98 4.31
N SER A 16 -21.07 -1.62 5.48
CA SER A 16 -19.86 -1.87 6.28
C SER A 16 -18.91 -2.87 5.62
N LEU A 17 -19.44 -3.86 4.91
CA LEU A 17 -18.63 -4.78 4.12
C LEU A 17 -17.93 -4.06 2.96
N LEU A 18 -18.66 -3.20 2.25
CA LEU A 18 -18.10 -2.40 1.16
C LEU A 18 -17.02 -1.45 1.67
N ASP A 19 -17.25 -0.79 2.80
CA ASP A 19 -16.24 0.06 3.45
C ASP A 19 -14.97 -0.72 3.82
N ALA A 20 -15.13 -1.91 4.37
CA ALA A 20 -13.99 -2.78 4.70
C ALA A 20 -13.19 -3.17 3.44
N VAL A 21 -13.88 -3.55 2.37
CA VAL A 21 -13.24 -3.91 1.08
C VAL A 21 -12.50 -2.70 0.50
N LEU A 22 -13.11 -1.52 0.51
CA LEU A 22 -12.47 -0.30 0.00
C LEU A 22 -11.25 0.11 0.82
N ARG A 23 -11.29 -0.04 2.15
CA ARG A 23 -10.14 0.21 3.03
C ARG A 23 -9.00 -0.74 2.74
N VAL A 24 -9.28 -2.02 2.62
CA VAL A 24 -8.28 -3.04 2.28
C VAL A 24 -7.67 -2.75 0.91
N ALA A 25 -8.48 -2.43 -0.10
CA ALA A 25 -8.00 -2.05 -1.43
C ALA A 25 -7.09 -0.81 -1.39
N ALA A 26 -7.46 0.22 -0.62
CA ALA A 26 -6.66 1.42 -0.44
C ALA A 26 -5.31 1.12 0.25
N ILE A 27 -5.30 0.28 1.27
CA ILE A 27 -4.08 -0.14 1.97
C ILE A 27 -3.14 -0.87 0.99
N PHE A 28 -3.66 -1.83 0.22
CA PHE A 28 -2.85 -2.56 -0.76
C PHE A 28 -2.32 -1.65 -1.87
N LEU A 29 -3.10 -0.68 -2.33
CA LEU A 29 -2.64 0.31 -3.29
C LEU A 29 -1.47 1.14 -2.74
N CYS A 30 -1.64 1.72 -1.55
CA CYS A 30 -0.61 2.51 -0.88
C CYS A 30 0.66 1.69 -0.63
N LEU A 31 0.51 0.46 -0.16
CA LEU A 31 1.62 -0.45 0.10
C LEU A 31 2.37 -0.80 -1.20
N THR A 32 1.64 -1.11 -2.26
CA THR A 32 2.22 -1.44 -3.57
C THR A 32 3.03 -0.28 -4.14
N VAL A 33 2.49 0.94 -4.08
CA VAL A 33 3.21 2.15 -4.53
C VAL A 33 4.43 2.40 -3.65
N HIS A 34 4.28 2.27 -2.34
CA HIS A 34 5.36 2.43 -1.36
C HIS A 34 6.56 1.51 -1.68
N GLU A 35 6.29 0.21 -1.81
CA GLU A 35 7.33 -0.79 -2.10
C GLU A 35 7.94 -0.59 -3.51
N THR A 36 7.12 -0.29 -4.50
CA THR A 36 7.59 0.00 -5.85
C THR A 36 8.49 1.23 -5.88
N CYS A 37 8.18 2.28 -5.11
CA CYS A 37 9.00 3.49 -5.03
C CYS A 37 10.34 3.25 -4.35
N HIS A 38 10.41 2.37 -3.34
CA HIS A 38 11.70 1.92 -2.81
C HIS A 38 12.57 1.30 -3.91
N GLY A 39 12.00 0.38 -4.69
CA GLY A 39 12.71 -0.27 -5.79
C GLY A 39 13.11 0.68 -6.91
N LEU A 40 12.26 1.65 -7.28
CA LEU A 40 12.57 2.66 -8.29
C LEU A 40 13.68 3.61 -7.84
N ALA A 41 13.65 4.05 -6.59
CA ALA A 41 14.72 4.87 -6.03
C ALA A 41 16.05 4.13 -6.02
N ALA A 42 16.06 2.88 -5.60
CA ALA A 42 17.24 2.03 -5.64
C ALA A 42 17.78 1.89 -7.07
N LEU A 43 16.90 1.64 -8.04
CA LEU A 43 17.29 1.55 -9.45
C LEU A 43 17.89 2.86 -9.97
N ALA A 44 17.30 3.99 -9.63
CA ALA A 44 17.81 5.33 -10.01
C ALA A 44 19.20 5.61 -9.41
N LEU A 45 19.50 5.02 -8.26
CA LEU A 45 20.80 5.14 -7.58
C LEU A 45 21.83 4.07 -8.01
N GLY A 46 21.45 3.20 -8.96
CA GLY A 46 22.33 2.22 -9.56
C GLY A 46 22.12 0.76 -9.11
N ASP A 47 21.13 0.51 -8.26
CA ASP A 47 20.82 -0.86 -7.80
C ASP A 47 19.74 -1.53 -8.68
N PRO A 48 20.08 -2.51 -9.52
CA PRO A 48 19.14 -3.20 -10.38
C PRO A 48 18.45 -4.40 -9.71
N THR A 49 18.70 -4.65 -8.42
CA THR A 49 18.26 -5.89 -7.74
C THR A 49 16.75 -6.08 -7.80
N ALA A 50 15.98 -5.06 -7.44
CA ALA A 50 14.52 -5.13 -7.46
C ALA A 50 13.99 -5.35 -8.89
N LYS A 51 14.57 -4.68 -9.88
CA LYS A 51 14.21 -4.83 -11.28
C LYS A 51 14.51 -6.24 -11.79
N SER A 52 15.69 -6.77 -11.52
CA SER A 52 16.11 -8.11 -11.95
C SER A 52 15.26 -9.23 -11.33
N MET A 53 14.74 -9.01 -10.14
CA MET A 53 13.84 -9.92 -9.44
C MET A 53 12.35 -9.70 -9.76
N HIS A 54 12.04 -8.86 -10.76
CA HIS A 54 10.67 -8.53 -11.18
C HIS A 54 9.79 -7.99 -10.05
N ARG A 55 10.38 -7.24 -9.12
CA ARG A 55 9.70 -6.65 -7.98
C ARG A 55 9.21 -5.22 -8.20
N LEU A 56 9.59 -4.60 -9.32
CA LEU A 56 9.07 -3.30 -9.75
C LEU A 56 7.74 -3.50 -10.48
N SER A 57 6.67 -3.67 -9.73
CA SER A 57 5.33 -3.93 -10.27
C SER A 57 4.27 -3.25 -9.42
N LEU A 58 3.26 -2.70 -10.08
CA LEU A 58 2.05 -2.20 -9.43
C LEU A 58 1.02 -3.30 -9.13
N ASN A 59 1.36 -4.56 -9.40
CA ASN A 59 0.52 -5.70 -9.03
C ASN A 59 0.66 -5.97 -7.52
N PRO A 60 -0.40 -5.78 -6.72
CA PRO A 60 -0.35 -5.98 -5.27
C PRO A 60 0.07 -7.39 -4.87
N LEU A 61 -0.27 -8.39 -5.67
CA LEU A 61 0.03 -9.80 -5.39
C LEU A 61 1.54 -10.08 -5.32
N ARG A 62 2.36 -9.27 -5.97
CA ARG A 62 3.82 -9.39 -5.92
C ARG A 62 4.43 -8.89 -4.63
N HIS A 63 3.69 -8.11 -3.86
CA HIS A 63 4.11 -7.52 -2.59
C HIS A 63 3.49 -8.22 -1.38
N ILE A 64 2.65 -9.22 -1.59
CA ILE A 64 2.03 -9.98 -0.51
C ILE A 64 3.02 -11.03 0.01
N ASP A 65 3.26 -10.99 1.32
CA ASP A 65 3.81 -12.11 2.08
C ASP A 65 2.66 -12.91 2.66
N TRP A 66 2.51 -14.16 2.24
CA TRP A 66 1.40 -15.01 2.66
C TRP A 66 1.42 -15.30 4.16
N ILE A 67 2.61 -15.41 4.76
CA ILE A 67 2.77 -15.58 6.21
C ILE A 67 2.38 -14.29 6.93
N GLY A 68 2.83 -13.14 6.44
CA GLY A 68 2.45 -11.84 6.98
C GLY A 68 0.95 -11.59 6.90
N LEU A 69 0.31 -11.99 5.81
CA LEU A 69 -1.14 -11.91 5.64
C LEU A 69 -1.87 -12.83 6.63
N LEU A 70 -1.41 -14.07 6.79
CA LEU A 70 -1.97 -15.01 7.76
C LEU A 70 -1.87 -14.46 9.19
N MET A 71 -0.72 -13.90 9.56
CA MET A 71 -0.49 -13.30 10.86
C MET A 71 -1.40 -12.11 11.12
N MET A 72 -1.75 -11.34 10.10
CA MET A 72 -2.70 -10.24 10.22
C MET A 72 -4.09 -10.73 10.66
N PHE A 73 -4.53 -11.88 10.17
CA PHE A 73 -5.81 -12.48 10.58
C PHE A 73 -5.75 -13.18 11.94
N VAL A 74 -4.63 -13.80 12.29
CA VAL A 74 -4.49 -14.60 13.52
C VAL A 74 -4.07 -13.74 14.71
N ALA A 75 -3.10 -12.86 14.54
CA ALA A 75 -2.47 -12.11 15.62
C ALA A 75 -2.80 -10.61 15.61
N GLY A 76 -3.50 -10.11 14.58
CA GLY A 76 -3.86 -8.70 14.44
C GLY A 76 -2.73 -7.80 13.94
N PHE A 77 -1.56 -8.36 13.60
CA PHE A 77 -0.48 -7.66 12.92
C PHE A 77 0.08 -8.52 11.78
N GLY A 78 0.60 -7.87 10.74
CA GLY A 78 1.17 -8.54 9.59
C GLY A 78 2.22 -7.68 8.92
N TRP A 79 2.80 -8.19 7.87
CA TRP A 79 3.81 -7.51 7.07
C TRP A 79 3.65 -7.82 5.58
N ALA A 80 4.17 -6.94 4.76
CA ALA A 80 4.32 -7.18 3.33
C ALA A 80 5.71 -7.75 3.01
N LYS A 81 5.84 -8.32 1.83
CA LYS A 81 7.12 -8.78 1.31
C LYS A 81 7.94 -7.57 0.86
N PRO A 82 9.03 -7.22 1.54
CA PRO A 82 9.82 -6.04 1.20
C PRO A 82 10.51 -6.19 -0.15
N VAL A 83 10.72 -5.06 -0.82
CA VAL A 83 11.49 -5.00 -2.06
C VAL A 83 12.98 -5.17 -1.73
N PRO A 84 13.71 -6.07 -2.42
CA PRO A 84 15.12 -6.27 -2.16
C PRO A 84 15.96 -5.08 -2.63
N VAL A 85 16.88 -4.63 -1.77
CA VAL A 85 17.83 -3.56 -2.05
C VAL A 85 19.22 -4.00 -1.66
N ASP A 86 20.19 -3.80 -2.56
CA ASP A 86 21.59 -4.14 -2.32
C ASP A 86 22.44 -2.86 -2.27
N PRO A 87 22.91 -2.45 -1.07
CA PRO A 87 23.65 -1.21 -0.90
C PRO A 87 25.01 -1.20 -1.60
N ARG A 88 25.54 -2.36 -2.03
CA ARG A 88 26.82 -2.47 -2.75
C ARG A 88 26.81 -1.78 -4.11
N TYR A 89 25.63 -1.59 -4.71
CA TYR A 89 25.49 -0.90 -5.97
C TYR A 89 25.49 0.64 -5.85
N PHE A 90 25.37 1.17 -4.65
CA PHE A 90 25.33 2.62 -4.44
C PHE A 90 26.74 3.20 -4.37
N ARG A 91 26.94 4.36 -5.01
CA ARG A 91 28.22 5.09 -4.90
C ARG A 91 28.53 5.49 -3.46
N LYS A 92 27.50 5.89 -2.71
CA LYS A 92 27.55 6.23 -1.29
C LYS A 92 26.48 5.38 -0.58
N PRO A 93 26.83 4.20 -0.03
CA PRO A 93 25.85 3.25 0.48
C PRO A 93 24.90 3.83 1.54
N LYS A 94 25.41 4.61 2.48
CA LYS A 94 24.59 5.21 3.54
C LYS A 94 23.56 6.20 2.97
N GLN A 95 23.98 7.08 2.06
CA GLN A 95 23.07 8.02 1.42
C GLN A 95 22.08 7.31 0.50
N GLY A 96 22.55 6.34 -0.27
CA GLY A 96 21.70 5.53 -1.14
C GLY A 96 20.61 4.79 -0.37
N MET A 97 20.96 4.18 0.75
CA MET A 97 19.99 3.52 1.62
C MET A 97 18.99 4.50 2.24
N ALA A 98 19.46 5.66 2.69
CA ALA A 98 18.59 6.70 3.25
C ALA A 98 17.59 7.24 2.21
N LEU A 99 18.04 7.54 1.01
CA LEU A 99 17.19 8.02 -0.08
C LEU A 99 16.17 6.95 -0.53
N THR A 100 16.61 5.72 -0.63
CA THR A 100 15.74 4.57 -0.95
C THR A 100 14.69 4.39 0.14
N ALA A 101 15.07 4.47 1.41
CA ALA A 101 14.14 4.37 2.53
C ALA A 101 13.10 5.50 2.56
N LEU A 102 13.50 6.72 2.22
CA LEU A 102 12.59 7.87 2.15
C LEU A 102 11.58 7.81 1.00
N ALA A 103 11.93 7.14 -0.09
CA ALA A 103 11.08 7.06 -1.28
C ALA A 103 9.71 6.45 -1.01
N GLY A 104 9.62 5.45 -0.13
CA GLY A 104 8.35 4.83 0.28
C GLY A 104 7.42 5.82 0.99
N PRO A 105 7.79 6.37 2.14
CA PRO A 105 6.98 7.36 2.84
C PRO A 105 6.63 8.58 2.01
N VAL A 106 7.57 9.11 1.21
CA VAL A 106 7.32 10.25 0.31
C VAL A 106 6.25 9.91 -0.71
N SER A 107 6.28 8.71 -1.30
CA SER A 107 5.25 8.27 -2.24
C SER A 107 3.86 8.21 -1.61
N ASN A 108 3.76 7.73 -0.39
CA ASN A 108 2.49 7.71 0.36
C ASN A 108 1.99 9.12 0.68
N PHE A 109 2.91 10.04 1.03
CA PHE A 109 2.56 11.44 1.22
C PHE A 109 2.01 12.07 -0.06
N VAL A 110 2.64 11.84 -1.20
CA VAL A 110 2.16 12.30 -2.52
C VAL A 110 0.79 11.73 -2.83
N LEU A 111 0.57 10.42 -2.61
CA LEU A 111 -0.75 9.80 -2.79
C LEU A 111 -1.81 10.43 -1.90
N ALA A 112 -1.49 10.72 -0.64
CA ALA A 112 -2.41 11.37 0.28
C ALA A 112 -2.82 12.77 -0.20
N VAL A 113 -1.86 13.56 -0.67
CA VAL A 113 -2.12 14.90 -1.24
C VAL A 113 -3.00 14.80 -2.49
N LEU A 114 -2.68 13.88 -3.41
CA LEU A 114 -3.49 13.65 -4.61
C LEU A 114 -4.92 13.23 -4.27
N ALA A 115 -5.09 12.32 -3.30
CA ALA A 115 -6.41 11.87 -2.85
C ALA A 115 -7.22 13.03 -2.24
N MET A 116 -6.58 13.89 -1.46
CA MET A 116 -7.22 15.09 -0.91
C MET A 116 -7.66 16.07 -2.00
N LEU A 117 -6.82 16.32 -3.01
CA LEU A 117 -7.15 17.20 -4.12
C LEU A 117 -8.30 16.65 -4.96
N ILE A 118 -8.28 15.36 -5.28
CA ILE A 118 -9.38 14.70 -6.01
C ILE A 118 -10.68 14.76 -5.20
N SER A 119 -10.63 14.48 -3.91
CA SER A 119 -11.78 14.56 -3.02
C SER A 119 -12.38 15.97 -2.98
N LYS A 120 -11.52 16.99 -2.93
CA LYS A 120 -11.96 18.39 -2.95
C LYS A 120 -12.64 18.76 -4.27
N VAL A 121 -12.07 18.33 -5.40
CA VAL A 121 -12.67 18.58 -6.73
C VAL A 121 -14.04 17.92 -6.83
N ILE A 122 -14.18 16.66 -6.43
CA ILE A 122 -15.47 15.95 -6.43
C ILE A 122 -16.49 16.65 -5.53
N TYR A 123 -16.07 17.12 -4.36
CA TYR A 123 -16.95 17.82 -3.42
C TYR A 123 -17.45 19.15 -4.00
N LEU A 124 -16.59 19.91 -4.68
CA LEU A 124 -16.97 21.18 -5.33
C LEU A 124 -17.90 20.94 -6.51
N ASP A 125 -17.66 19.91 -7.31
CA ASP A 125 -18.52 19.54 -8.43
C ASP A 125 -19.92 19.15 -7.95
N ARG A 126 -20.02 18.35 -6.90
CA ARG A 126 -21.31 18.01 -6.28
C ARG A 126 -22.07 19.22 -5.77
N LYS A 127 -21.39 20.23 -5.23
CA LYS A 127 -22.02 21.47 -4.79
C LYS A 127 -22.52 22.32 -5.96
N SER A 128 -21.87 22.28 -7.10
CA SER A 128 -22.26 23.06 -8.28
C SER A 128 -23.51 22.49 -8.98
N VAL A 129 -23.82 21.21 -8.75
CA VAL A 129 -24.98 20.52 -9.36
C VAL A 129 -26.25 20.63 -8.49
N VAL A 130 -26.13 21.03 -7.24
CA VAL A 130 -27.22 21.25 -6.30
C VAL A 130 -27.54 22.73 -6.21
#